data_8527632f7318c199da1ca44ab399df6b
#
_entry.id   8527632f7318c199da1ca44ab399df6b
#
_cell.length_a   1.000
_cell.length_b   1.000
_cell.length_c   1.000
_cell.angle_alpha   90.00
_cell.angle_beta   90.00
_cell.angle_gamma   90.00
#
_symmetry.space_group_name_H-M   'P 1'
#
loop_
_entity.id
_entity.type
_entity.pdbx_description
1 polymer ?
#
loop_
_entity_poly.entity_id
_entity_poly.type
_entity_poly.pdbx_seq_one_letter_code
_entity_poly.pdbx_strand_id
1 'polypeptide(L)'
;MKFFVDTADIKAISELNEMGMVDGVTTNPSLIMKSGRDIIEVTKEICSIVKGPVSAEVVGTEAETMIAEGKKLAKIAPNIAVKVPLTWAGLKTCKTLTEEGHMVNVTLCFSANQALLAAKAGATFISPFIGRLDDVNIDGMDLISEIRTIYDNFNFDTEILGASIRTVNHVTQCALIGADVITAPPNVLKMLAEHPLTTKGLELFMQDWAKTGQKII
;
A
#
# COMPACT_ATOMS: atom_id res chain seq x y z
N MET A 1 -11.83 -2.49 2.81
CA MET A 1 -10.58 -1.89 2.28
C MET A 1 -9.41 -2.45 3.10
N LYS A 2 -8.38 -2.95 2.43
CA LYS A 2 -7.17 -3.48 3.08
C LYS A 2 -6.21 -2.34 3.46
N PHE A 3 -5.47 -2.49 4.56
CA PHE A 3 -4.43 -1.57 4.98
C PHE A 3 -3.05 -2.17 4.74
N PHE A 4 -2.28 -1.56 3.85
CA PHE A 4 -0.86 -1.85 3.71
C PHE A 4 -0.05 -0.77 4.41
N VAL A 5 1.10 -1.15 4.96
CA VAL A 5 2.02 -0.21 5.62
C VAL A 5 3.15 0.14 4.67
N ASP A 6 3.35 1.43 4.39
CA ASP A 6 4.41 1.93 3.50
C ASP A 6 5.69 2.21 4.28
N THR A 7 6.46 1.17 4.54
CA THR A 7 7.71 1.26 5.31
C THR A 7 8.58 0.00 5.17
N ALA A 8 9.87 0.15 5.47
CA ALA A 8 10.81 -0.95 5.68
C ALA A 8 11.24 -1.08 7.17
N ASP A 9 10.58 -0.35 8.08
CA ASP A 9 10.82 -0.42 9.52
C ASP A 9 10.09 -1.63 10.13
N ILE A 10 10.87 -2.65 10.45
CA ILE A 10 10.39 -3.93 11.00
C ILE A 10 9.62 -3.72 12.32
N LYS A 11 10.09 -2.82 13.18
CA LYS A 11 9.44 -2.56 14.47
C LYS A 11 8.05 -1.97 14.26
N ALA A 12 7.94 -0.96 13.41
CA ALA A 12 6.66 -0.33 13.11
C ALA A 12 5.66 -1.31 12.45
N ILE A 13 6.16 -2.19 11.56
CA ILE A 13 5.34 -3.24 10.96
C ILE A 13 4.84 -4.22 12.02
N SER A 14 5.72 -4.71 12.90
CA SER A 14 5.35 -5.66 13.95
C SER A 14 4.32 -5.09 14.91
N GLU A 15 4.52 -3.86 15.40
CA GLU A 15 3.57 -3.17 16.29
C GLU A 15 2.17 -3.08 15.67
N LEU A 16 2.04 -2.66 14.41
CA LEU A 16 0.75 -2.55 13.74
C LEU A 16 0.15 -3.93 13.40
N ASN A 17 0.98 -4.91 13.07
CA ASN A 17 0.54 -6.27 12.77
C ASN A 17 -0.01 -6.98 14.01
N GLU A 18 0.58 -6.78 15.19
CA GLU A 18 0.07 -7.28 16.46
C GLU A 18 -1.33 -6.73 16.80
N MET A 19 -1.62 -5.51 16.36
CA MET A 19 -2.95 -4.88 16.49
C MET A 19 -3.95 -5.35 15.42
N GLY A 20 -3.54 -6.21 14.47
CA GLY A 20 -4.38 -6.65 13.35
C GLY A 20 -4.64 -5.58 12.29
N MET A 21 -3.80 -4.55 12.19
CA MET A 21 -3.96 -3.43 11.27
C MET A 21 -3.10 -3.53 10.01
N VAL A 22 -2.53 -4.71 9.72
CA VAL A 22 -1.65 -4.91 8.55
C VAL A 22 -2.17 -6.04 7.69
N ASP A 23 -2.69 -5.69 6.51
CA ASP A 23 -3.07 -6.66 5.47
C ASP A 23 -1.96 -6.88 4.45
N GLY A 24 -0.93 -6.03 4.44
CA GLY A 24 0.23 -6.12 3.56
C GLY A 24 1.23 -5.00 3.81
N VAL A 25 2.31 -5.00 3.03
CA VAL A 25 3.37 -3.98 3.13
C VAL A 25 3.81 -3.54 1.75
N THR A 26 4.06 -2.25 1.58
CA THR A 26 4.77 -1.74 0.41
C THR A 26 6.14 -1.22 0.81
N THR A 27 7.13 -1.56 0.00
CA THR A 27 8.45 -0.94 0.04
C THR A 27 8.76 -0.24 -1.28
N ASN A 28 9.81 0.54 -1.29
CA ASN A 28 10.34 1.18 -2.48
C ASN A 28 11.84 1.48 -2.28
N PRO A 29 12.60 1.82 -3.34
CA PRO A 29 14.02 2.07 -3.21
C PRO A 29 14.39 3.12 -2.15
N SER A 30 13.57 4.17 -1.99
CA SER A 30 13.81 5.21 -0.98
C SER A 30 13.63 4.70 0.45
N LEU A 31 12.65 3.85 0.70
CA LEU A 31 12.42 3.23 2.02
C LEU A 31 13.52 2.23 2.35
N ILE A 32 13.95 1.43 1.38
CA ILE A 32 15.09 0.50 1.54
C ILE A 32 16.35 1.30 1.85
N MET A 33 16.65 2.35 1.10
CA MET A 33 17.79 3.23 1.38
C MET A 33 17.76 3.80 2.81
N LYS A 34 16.60 4.29 3.26
CA LYS A 34 16.42 4.83 4.62
C LYS A 34 16.61 3.78 5.71
N SER A 35 16.29 2.52 5.44
CA SER A 35 16.50 1.42 6.40
C SER A 35 17.98 1.10 6.61
N GLY A 36 18.86 1.44 5.66
CA GLY A 36 20.27 1.11 5.67
C GLY A 36 20.58 -0.40 5.55
N ARG A 37 19.58 -1.21 5.14
CA ARG A 37 19.68 -2.67 5.09
C ARG A 37 19.66 -3.20 3.66
N ASP A 38 20.14 -4.43 3.48
CA ASP A 38 20.02 -5.16 2.21
C ASP A 38 18.55 -5.44 1.87
N ILE A 39 18.17 -5.20 0.61
CA ILE A 39 16.78 -5.35 0.14
C ILE A 39 16.26 -6.78 0.29
N ILE A 40 17.09 -7.79 0.01
CA ILE A 40 16.67 -9.20 0.08
C ILE A 40 16.43 -9.60 1.55
N GLU A 41 17.34 -9.21 2.44
CA GLU A 41 17.25 -9.53 3.87
C GLU A 41 16.03 -8.87 4.51
N VAL A 42 15.85 -7.57 4.32
CA VAL A 42 14.72 -6.85 4.94
C VAL A 42 13.38 -7.32 4.36
N THR A 43 13.30 -7.58 3.05
CA THR A 43 12.08 -8.09 2.42
C THR A 43 11.73 -9.48 2.95
N LYS A 44 12.71 -10.36 3.10
CA LYS A 44 12.51 -11.70 3.69
C LYS A 44 11.99 -11.62 5.12
N GLU A 45 12.53 -10.72 5.94
CA GLU A 45 12.08 -10.50 7.31
C GLU A 45 10.64 -9.98 7.35
N ILE A 46 10.29 -9.00 6.52
CA ILE A 46 8.92 -8.50 6.39
C ILE A 46 7.95 -9.62 6.03
N CYS A 47 8.30 -10.44 5.04
CA CYS A 47 7.48 -11.58 4.61
C CYS A 47 7.29 -12.64 5.71
N SER A 48 8.19 -12.73 6.67
CA SER A 48 8.03 -13.65 7.82
C SER A 48 7.05 -13.14 8.86
N ILE A 49 6.82 -11.83 8.94
CA ILE A 49 5.93 -11.16 9.89
C ILE A 49 4.52 -11.02 9.32
N VAL A 50 4.42 -10.63 8.04
CA VAL A 50 3.17 -10.28 7.38
C VAL A 50 2.72 -11.40 6.47
N LYS A 51 1.49 -11.87 6.64
CA LYS A 51 0.93 -12.97 5.82
C LYS A 51 0.46 -12.49 4.44
N GLY A 52 0.01 -11.26 4.35
CA GLY A 52 -0.50 -10.68 3.11
C GLY A 52 0.61 -10.22 2.16
N PRO A 53 0.25 -9.61 1.02
CA PRO A 53 1.19 -9.21 -0.01
C PRO A 53 2.27 -8.24 0.48
N VAL A 54 3.51 -8.48 0.08
CA VAL A 54 4.66 -7.60 0.34
C VAL A 54 5.22 -7.12 -0.99
N SER A 55 5.09 -5.82 -1.26
CA SER A 55 5.60 -5.23 -2.50
C SER A 55 7.09 -4.95 -2.41
N ALA A 56 7.87 -5.61 -3.28
CA ALA A 56 9.31 -5.40 -3.47
C ALA A 56 9.56 -4.90 -4.90
N GLU A 57 10.23 -3.73 -5.03
CA GLU A 57 10.34 -3.00 -6.28
C GLU A 57 11.63 -3.33 -7.02
N VAL A 58 11.51 -3.61 -8.34
CA VAL A 58 12.64 -3.74 -9.25
C VAL A 58 13.30 -2.38 -9.48
N VAL A 59 14.57 -2.37 -9.88
CA VAL A 59 15.34 -1.13 -10.12
C VAL A 59 15.79 -0.98 -11.58
N GLY A 60 15.69 -2.03 -12.38
CA GLY A 60 15.98 -1.99 -13.81
C GLY A 60 15.00 -1.07 -14.56
N THR A 61 15.42 -0.60 -15.73
CA THR A 61 14.59 0.23 -16.64
C THR A 61 14.15 -0.52 -17.89
N GLU A 62 14.87 -1.57 -18.26
CA GLU A 62 14.57 -2.42 -19.42
C GLU A 62 13.76 -3.65 -19.01
N ALA A 63 12.86 -4.09 -19.87
CA ALA A 63 11.94 -5.18 -19.54
C ALA A 63 12.67 -6.48 -19.16
N GLU A 64 13.70 -6.85 -19.89
CA GLU A 64 14.49 -8.08 -19.65
C GLU A 64 15.17 -8.06 -18.28
N THR A 65 15.71 -6.90 -17.87
CA THR A 65 16.31 -6.70 -16.56
C THR A 65 15.25 -6.77 -15.46
N MET A 66 14.14 -6.05 -15.61
CA MET A 66 13.04 -6.06 -14.64
C MET A 66 12.40 -7.44 -14.47
N ILE A 67 12.27 -8.23 -15.55
CA ILE A 67 11.79 -9.61 -15.49
C ILE A 67 12.76 -10.48 -14.67
N ALA A 68 14.06 -10.36 -14.92
CA ALA A 68 15.07 -11.14 -14.18
C ALA A 68 15.10 -10.77 -12.70
N GLU A 69 15.05 -9.47 -12.36
CA GLU A 69 14.94 -8.98 -10.99
C GLU A 69 13.64 -9.42 -10.33
N GLY A 70 12.52 -9.29 -11.03
CA GLY A 70 11.20 -9.68 -10.52
C GLY A 70 11.13 -11.17 -10.16
N LYS A 71 11.66 -12.05 -11.03
CA LYS A 71 11.78 -13.49 -10.74
C LYS A 71 12.66 -13.78 -9.53
N LYS A 72 13.72 -13.00 -9.33
CA LYS A 72 14.58 -13.12 -8.16
C LYS A 72 13.85 -12.69 -6.89
N LEU A 73 13.13 -11.56 -6.93
CA LEU A 73 12.33 -11.08 -5.80
C LEU A 73 11.20 -12.05 -5.45
N ALA A 74 10.46 -12.55 -6.44
CA ALA A 74 9.36 -13.51 -6.23
C ALA A 74 9.79 -14.80 -5.53
N LYS A 75 11.06 -15.19 -5.64
CA LYS A 75 11.63 -16.38 -4.94
C LYS A 75 11.90 -16.16 -3.46
N ILE A 76 11.83 -14.93 -2.95
CA ILE A 76 12.08 -14.63 -1.53
C ILE A 76 11.00 -15.28 -0.66
N ALA A 77 9.73 -15.11 -1.04
CA ALA A 77 8.58 -15.67 -0.32
C ALA A 77 7.34 -15.73 -1.24
N PRO A 78 6.37 -16.61 -0.96
CA PRO A 78 5.17 -16.79 -1.79
C PRO A 78 4.23 -15.58 -1.79
N ASN A 79 4.34 -14.70 -0.82
CA ASN A 79 3.52 -13.49 -0.68
C ASN A 79 4.18 -12.22 -1.25
N ILE A 80 5.22 -12.37 -2.05
CA ILE A 80 5.81 -11.22 -2.78
C ILE A 80 4.87 -10.76 -3.90
N ALA A 81 4.59 -9.46 -3.92
CA ALA A 81 4.05 -8.75 -5.07
C ALA A 81 5.18 -7.94 -5.72
N VAL A 82 5.65 -8.39 -6.88
CA VAL A 82 6.74 -7.70 -7.59
C VAL A 82 6.26 -6.32 -8.03
N LYS A 83 6.97 -5.28 -7.61
CA LYS A 83 6.56 -3.91 -7.92
C LYS A 83 7.36 -3.39 -9.11
N VAL A 84 6.65 -2.89 -10.14
CA VAL A 84 7.23 -2.44 -11.41
C VAL A 84 6.72 -1.06 -11.79
N PRO A 85 7.54 -0.17 -12.39
CA PRO A 85 7.10 1.15 -12.80
C PRO A 85 6.11 1.09 -13.98
N LEU A 86 5.19 2.05 -14.06
CA LEU A 86 4.22 2.17 -15.14
C LEU A 86 4.85 2.79 -16.40
N THR A 87 5.67 1.99 -17.08
CA THR A 87 6.28 2.24 -18.38
C THR A 87 5.93 1.11 -19.34
N TRP A 88 6.15 1.25 -20.63
CA TRP A 88 5.94 0.14 -21.57
C TRP A 88 6.79 -1.08 -21.22
N ALA A 89 8.02 -0.89 -20.79
CA ALA A 89 8.88 -1.97 -20.31
C ALA A 89 8.31 -2.60 -19.02
N GLY A 90 7.80 -1.79 -18.08
CA GLY A 90 7.13 -2.27 -16.87
C GLY A 90 5.83 -3.01 -17.16
N LEU A 91 5.03 -2.57 -18.12
CA LEU A 91 3.81 -3.28 -18.55
C LEU A 91 4.14 -4.64 -19.22
N LYS A 92 5.20 -4.71 -20.04
CA LYS A 92 5.72 -5.98 -20.58
C LYS A 92 6.17 -6.91 -19.46
N THR A 93 6.87 -6.36 -18.46
CA THR A 93 7.30 -7.11 -17.27
C THR A 93 6.10 -7.62 -16.47
N CYS A 94 5.11 -6.76 -16.22
CA CYS A 94 3.88 -7.12 -15.54
C CYS A 94 3.22 -8.33 -16.21
N LYS A 95 2.95 -8.23 -17.52
CA LYS A 95 2.33 -9.31 -18.28
C LYS A 95 3.11 -10.63 -18.18
N THR A 96 4.43 -10.57 -18.34
CA THR A 96 5.27 -11.78 -18.26
C THR A 96 5.20 -12.43 -16.88
N LEU A 97 5.31 -11.64 -15.81
CA LEU A 97 5.32 -12.16 -14.44
C LEU A 97 3.94 -12.67 -14.01
N THR A 98 2.85 -12.01 -14.41
CA THR A 98 1.49 -12.47 -14.08
C THR A 98 1.12 -13.74 -14.84
N GLU A 99 1.55 -13.92 -16.09
CA GLU A 99 1.40 -15.18 -16.84
C GLU A 99 2.17 -16.35 -16.20
N GLU A 100 3.23 -16.07 -15.46
CA GLU A 100 3.97 -17.06 -14.66
C GLU A 100 3.37 -17.27 -13.25
N GLY A 101 2.26 -16.61 -12.92
CA GLY A 101 1.53 -16.76 -11.67
C GLY A 101 2.03 -15.90 -10.52
N HIS A 102 2.87 -14.89 -10.78
CA HIS A 102 3.34 -13.96 -9.76
C HIS A 102 2.38 -12.78 -9.57
N MET A 103 2.21 -12.33 -8.32
CA MET A 103 1.54 -11.05 -8.04
C MET A 103 2.42 -9.88 -8.52
N VAL A 104 1.79 -8.90 -9.19
CA VAL A 104 2.48 -7.69 -9.65
C VAL A 104 1.74 -6.44 -9.19
N ASN A 105 2.48 -5.49 -8.63
CA ASN A 105 2.01 -4.16 -8.28
C ASN A 105 2.62 -3.15 -9.26
N VAL A 106 1.78 -2.60 -10.15
CA VAL A 106 2.23 -1.56 -11.09
C VAL A 106 2.17 -0.20 -10.42
N THR A 107 3.30 0.48 -10.30
CA THR A 107 3.47 1.71 -9.52
C THR A 107 3.78 2.94 -10.38
N LEU A 108 3.82 4.12 -9.77
CA LEU A 108 4.01 5.41 -10.44
C LEU A 108 2.88 5.69 -11.45
N CYS A 109 1.64 5.46 -11.01
CA CYS A 109 0.44 5.76 -11.77
C CYS A 109 -0.07 7.16 -11.44
N PHE A 110 -0.29 7.98 -12.47
CA PHE A 110 -0.72 9.37 -12.38
C PHE A 110 -1.89 9.72 -13.31
N SER A 111 -2.46 8.73 -14.02
CA SER A 111 -3.64 8.92 -14.87
C SER A 111 -4.47 7.64 -14.98
N ALA A 112 -5.77 7.81 -15.23
CA ALA A 112 -6.68 6.69 -15.43
C ALA A 112 -6.33 5.85 -16.67
N ASN A 113 -5.79 6.47 -17.73
CA ASN A 113 -5.30 5.74 -18.90
C ASN A 113 -4.13 4.80 -18.55
N GLN A 114 -3.23 5.24 -17.70
CA GLN A 114 -2.15 4.38 -17.19
C GLN A 114 -2.71 3.20 -16.41
N ALA A 115 -3.68 3.43 -15.52
CA ALA A 115 -4.32 2.37 -14.76
C ALA A 115 -5.04 1.35 -15.66
N LEU A 116 -5.73 1.82 -16.70
CA LEU A 116 -6.36 0.94 -17.70
C LEU A 116 -5.34 0.02 -18.38
N LEU A 117 -4.16 0.53 -18.73
CA LEU A 117 -3.08 -0.28 -19.33
C LEU A 117 -2.55 -1.33 -18.35
N ALA A 118 -2.39 -0.98 -17.06
CA ALA A 118 -1.97 -1.92 -16.03
C ALA A 118 -2.97 -3.07 -15.85
N ALA A 119 -4.27 -2.77 -15.80
CA ALA A 119 -5.31 -3.79 -15.72
C ALA A 119 -5.27 -4.73 -16.94
N LYS A 120 -5.12 -4.18 -18.15
CA LYS A 120 -4.97 -4.98 -19.37
C LYS A 120 -3.71 -5.84 -19.40
N ALA A 121 -2.65 -5.43 -18.70
CA ALA A 121 -1.43 -6.23 -18.53
C ALA A 121 -1.57 -7.31 -17.45
N GLY A 122 -2.71 -7.39 -16.74
CA GLY A 122 -2.99 -8.39 -15.73
C GLY A 122 -2.43 -8.05 -14.34
N ALA A 123 -2.18 -6.78 -14.04
CA ALA A 123 -1.68 -6.35 -12.73
C ALA A 123 -2.58 -6.84 -11.59
N THR A 124 -1.99 -7.34 -10.51
CA THR A 124 -2.72 -7.64 -9.27
C THR A 124 -3.12 -6.36 -8.57
N PHE A 125 -2.20 -5.40 -8.50
CA PHE A 125 -2.42 -4.07 -7.91
C PHE A 125 -1.99 -2.97 -8.89
N ILE A 126 -2.74 -1.86 -8.85
CA ILE A 126 -2.33 -0.58 -9.41
C ILE A 126 -2.13 0.42 -8.28
N SER A 127 -1.00 1.13 -8.28
CA SER A 127 -0.68 2.13 -7.25
C SER A 127 -0.75 3.55 -7.81
N PRO A 128 -1.93 4.21 -7.83
CA PRO A 128 -2.07 5.64 -8.11
C PRO A 128 -1.50 6.47 -6.96
N PHE A 129 -0.75 7.53 -7.30
CA PHE A 129 0.00 8.34 -6.35
C PHE A 129 -0.74 9.63 -6.00
N ILE A 130 -1.61 9.58 -4.98
CA ILE A 130 -2.47 10.68 -4.53
C ILE A 130 -1.64 11.90 -4.13
N GLY A 131 -0.82 11.78 -3.10
CA GLY A 131 -0.11 12.93 -2.54
C GLY A 131 0.91 13.58 -3.49
N ARG A 132 1.42 12.86 -4.50
CA ARG A 132 2.27 13.48 -5.52
C ARG A 132 1.48 14.30 -6.55
N LEU A 133 0.23 13.96 -6.81
CA LEU A 133 -0.66 14.81 -7.62
C LEU A 133 -1.01 16.08 -6.86
N ASP A 134 -1.31 15.97 -5.56
CA ASP A 134 -1.56 17.13 -4.70
C ASP A 134 -0.37 18.10 -4.68
N ASP A 135 0.88 17.60 -4.72
CA ASP A 135 2.09 18.44 -4.80
C ASP A 135 2.13 19.36 -6.02
N VAL A 136 1.42 19.01 -7.09
CA VAL A 136 1.34 19.78 -8.33
C VAL A 136 -0.04 20.40 -8.57
N ASN A 137 -0.84 20.55 -7.51
CA ASN A 137 -2.18 21.12 -7.50
C ASN A 137 -3.20 20.35 -8.38
N ILE A 138 -3.09 19.05 -8.45
CA ILE A 138 -4.07 18.14 -9.05
C ILE A 138 -4.68 17.33 -7.91
N ASP A 139 -6.01 17.29 -7.80
CA ASP A 139 -6.67 16.47 -6.78
C ASP A 139 -6.42 14.99 -7.06
N GLY A 140 -5.62 14.36 -6.20
CA GLY A 140 -5.28 12.93 -6.35
C GLY A 140 -6.49 12.00 -6.13
N MET A 141 -7.55 12.48 -5.49
CA MET A 141 -8.75 11.67 -5.27
C MET A 141 -9.61 11.55 -6.53
N ASP A 142 -9.58 12.53 -7.42
CA ASP A 142 -10.23 12.44 -8.74
C ASP A 142 -9.68 11.24 -9.52
N LEU A 143 -8.37 11.02 -9.48
CA LEU A 143 -7.74 9.87 -10.12
C LEU A 143 -8.26 8.52 -9.55
N ILE A 144 -8.41 8.41 -8.24
CA ILE A 144 -8.96 7.20 -7.61
C ILE A 144 -10.39 6.94 -8.09
N SER A 145 -11.22 8.00 -8.14
CA SER A 145 -12.61 7.93 -8.59
C SER A 145 -12.73 7.51 -10.07
N GLU A 146 -11.89 8.08 -10.92
CA GLU A 146 -11.82 7.71 -12.36
C GLU A 146 -11.44 6.24 -12.55
N ILE A 147 -10.39 5.78 -11.85
CA ILE A 147 -9.93 4.40 -11.93
C ILE A 147 -11.03 3.45 -11.46
N ARG A 148 -11.68 3.73 -10.31
CA ARG A 148 -12.77 2.90 -9.78
C ARG A 148 -13.90 2.78 -10.78
N THR A 149 -14.34 3.91 -11.35
CA THR A 149 -15.38 3.93 -12.38
C THR A 149 -15.02 3.08 -13.60
N ILE A 150 -13.79 3.18 -14.09
CA ILE A 150 -13.32 2.41 -15.25
C ILE A 150 -13.28 0.91 -14.91
N TYR A 151 -12.74 0.56 -13.74
CA TYR A 151 -12.59 -0.83 -13.35
C TYR A 151 -13.94 -1.51 -13.14
N ASP A 152 -14.93 -0.79 -12.56
CA ASP A 152 -16.30 -1.29 -12.41
C ASP A 152 -16.99 -1.46 -13.76
N ASN A 153 -16.84 -0.51 -14.69
CA ASN A 153 -17.46 -0.57 -16.02
C ASN A 153 -17.01 -1.78 -16.83
N PHE A 154 -15.80 -2.27 -16.63
CA PHE A 154 -15.21 -3.35 -17.41
C PHE A 154 -14.90 -4.61 -16.58
N ASN A 155 -15.29 -4.64 -15.28
CA ASN A 155 -15.07 -5.74 -14.36
C ASN A 155 -13.61 -6.20 -14.32
N PHE A 156 -12.67 -5.27 -14.16
CA PHE A 156 -11.28 -5.61 -13.96
C PHE A 156 -11.02 -6.12 -12.54
N ASP A 157 -10.27 -7.22 -12.44
CA ASP A 157 -9.88 -7.83 -11.15
C ASP A 157 -8.71 -7.12 -10.46
N THR A 158 -8.04 -6.17 -11.14
CA THR A 158 -6.93 -5.40 -10.59
C THR A 158 -7.38 -4.54 -9.42
N GLU A 159 -6.77 -4.74 -8.25
CA GLU A 159 -7.07 -3.98 -7.04
C GLU A 159 -6.46 -2.56 -7.10
N ILE A 160 -7.26 -1.55 -6.74
CA ILE A 160 -6.80 -0.17 -6.62
C ILE A 160 -6.11 0.01 -5.26
N LEU A 161 -4.80 0.23 -5.28
CA LEU A 161 -3.97 0.46 -4.11
C LEU A 161 -3.61 1.94 -4.04
N GLY A 162 -4.43 2.74 -3.33
CA GLY A 162 -4.16 4.16 -3.13
C GLY A 162 -2.81 4.37 -2.45
N ALA A 163 -1.88 5.03 -3.14
CA ALA A 163 -0.50 5.21 -2.71
C ALA A 163 -0.13 6.69 -2.51
N SER A 164 1.05 6.92 -1.93
CA SER A 164 1.47 8.29 -1.56
C SER A 164 0.46 8.97 -0.61
N ILE A 165 -0.13 8.20 0.29
CA ILE A 165 -1.05 8.68 1.32
C ILE A 165 -0.28 9.55 2.32
N ARG A 166 -0.83 10.73 2.64
CA ARG A 166 -0.20 11.69 3.56
C ARG A 166 -1.08 12.11 4.72
N THR A 167 -2.40 11.94 4.59
CA THR A 167 -3.37 12.42 5.58
C THR A 167 -4.43 11.37 5.87
N VAL A 168 -5.07 11.49 7.03
CA VAL A 168 -6.23 10.65 7.39
C VAL A 168 -7.40 10.85 6.42
N ASN A 169 -7.54 12.06 5.84
CA ASN A 169 -8.58 12.35 4.86
C ASN A 169 -8.40 11.55 3.57
N HIS A 170 -7.16 11.35 3.10
CA HIS A 170 -6.91 10.47 1.94
C HIS A 170 -7.44 9.06 2.20
N VAL A 171 -7.22 8.52 3.40
CA VAL A 171 -7.70 7.18 3.78
C VAL A 171 -9.24 7.13 3.76
N THR A 172 -9.89 8.13 4.36
CA THR A 172 -11.36 8.21 4.39
C THR A 172 -11.94 8.33 2.97
N GLN A 173 -11.36 9.19 2.13
CA GLN A 173 -11.84 9.39 0.77
C GLN A 173 -11.61 8.15 -0.11
N CYS A 174 -10.45 7.47 0.01
CA CYS A 174 -10.21 6.19 -0.65
C CYS A 174 -11.27 5.15 -0.26
N ALA A 175 -11.63 5.08 1.02
CA ALA A 175 -12.65 4.16 1.50
C ALA A 175 -14.05 4.49 0.93
N LEU A 176 -14.41 5.78 0.85
CA LEU A 176 -15.69 6.23 0.31
C LEU A 176 -15.82 5.99 -1.20
N ILE A 177 -14.74 6.17 -1.94
CA ILE A 177 -14.70 5.93 -3.39
C ILE A 177 -14.70 4.43 -3.70
N GLY A 178 -14.21 3.60 -2.80
CA GLY A 178 -14.14 2.14 -3.00
C GLY A 178 -12.77 1.66 -3.50
N ALA A 179 -11.67 2.32 -3.12
CA ALA A 179 -10.35 1.75 -3.29
C ALA A 179 -10.24 0.42 -2.52
N ASP A 180 -9.63 -0.59 -3.12
CA ASP A 180 -9.53 -1.94 -2.54
C ASP A 180 -8.51 -1.97 -1.40
N VAL A 181 -7.43 -1.21 -1.55
CA VAL A 181 -6.28 -1.13 -0.66
C VAL A 181 -5.83 0.32 -0.52
N ILE A 182 -5.32 0.71 0.63
CA ILE A 182 -4.45 1.88 0.79
C ILE A 182 -3.09 1.44 1.29
N THR A 183 -2.02 2.16 0.91
CA THR A 183 -0.74 2.03 1.58
C THR A 183 -0.33 3.37 2.18
N ALA A 184 -0.09 3.38 3.49
CA ALA A 184 0.18 4.60 4.23
C ALA A 184 1.38 4.43 5.18
N PRO A 185 2.12 5.50 5.47
CA PRO A 185 3.14 5.49 6.50
C PRO A 185 2.55 5.10 7.86
N PRO A 186 3.33 4.43 8.75
CA PRO A 186 2.85 3.99 10.06
C PRO A 186 2.19 5.08 10.91
N ASN A 187 2.73 6.30 10.86
CA ASN A 187 2.18 7.44 11.59
C ASN A 187 0.78 7.82 11.11
N VAL A 188 0.51 7.77 9.81
CA VAL A 188 -0.83 8.08 9.26
C VAL A 188 -1.84 7.03 9.72
N LEU A 189 -1.48 5.74 9.74
CA LEU A 189 -2.35 4.69 10.26
C LEU A 189 -2.65 4.89 11.75
N LYS A 190 -1.65 5.24 12.56
CA LYS A 190 -1.85 5.54 13.98
C LYS A 190 -2.78 6.74 14.20
N MET A 191 -2.65 7.79 13.38
CA MET A 191 -3.51 8.98 13.44
C MET A 191 -4.99 8.69 13.14
N LEU A 192 -5.33 7.60 12.48
CA LEU A 192 -6.74 7.23 12.23
C LEU A 192 -7.54 7.01 13.52
N ALA A 193 -6.89 6.60 14.60
CA ALA A 193 -7.51 6.40 15.91
C ALA A 193 -7.53 7.67 16.77
N GLU A 194 -6.83 8.72 16.38
CA GLU A 194 -6.69 9.94 17.18
C GLU A 194 -7.85 10.89 16.90
N HIS A 195 -8.61 11.23 17.98
CA HIS A 195 -9.68 12.22 17.88
C HIS A 195 -9.80 13.00 19.21
N PRO A 196 -9.83 14.36 19.17
CA PRO A 196 -9.91 15.16 20.38
C PRO A 196 -11.11 14.86 21.27
N LEU A 197 -12.25 14.52 20.67
CA LEU A 197 -13.47 14.16 21.42
C LEU A 197 -13.36 12.79 22.09
N THR A 198 -12.59 11.85 21.53
CA THR A 198 -12.31 10.56 22.16
C THR A 198 -11.46 10.77 23.41
N THR A 199 -10.42 11.57 23.32
CA THR A 199 -9.56 11.94 24.47
C THR A 199 -10.39 12.59 25.57
N LYS A 200 -11.15 13.63 25.22
CA LYS A 200 -12.02 14.34 26.17
C LYS A 200 -13.08 13.44 26.78
N GLY A 201 -13.70 12.57 25.97
CA GLY A 201 -14.70 11.60 26.43
C GLY A 201 -14.11 10.63 27.45
N LEU A 202 -12.93 10.09 27.19
CA LEU A 202 -12.23 9.20 28.11
C LEU A 202 -11.89 9.89 29.45
N GLU A 203 -11.40 11.13 29.39
CA GLU A 203 -11.13 11.93 30.59
C GLU A 203 -12.38 12.09 31.46
N LEU A 204 -13.54 12.43 30.86
CA LEU A 204 -14.80 12.57 31.58
C LEU A 204 -15.26 11.24 32.17
N PHE A 205 -15.19 10.14 31.43
CA PHE A 205 -15.55 8.81 31.93
C PHE A 205 -14.68 8.40 33.11
N MET A 206 -13.37 8.67 33.05
CA MET A 206 -12.45 8.38 34.18
C MET A 206 -12.76 9.21 35.42
N GLN A 207 -13.13 10.50 35.23
CA GLN A 207 -13.57 11.36 36.34
C GLN A 207 -14.86 10.85 36.99
N ASP A 208 -15.83 10.44 36.20
CA ASP A 208 -17.12 9.92 36.71
C ASP A 208 -16.93 8.54 37.36
N TRP A 209 -16.10 7.67 36.77
CA TRP A 209 -15.78 6.37 37.38
C TRP A 209 -15.12 6.52 38.75
N ALA A 210 -14.19 7.47 38.89
CA ALA A 210 -13.53 7.73 40.20
C ALA A 210 -14.50 8.10 41.32
N LYS A 211 -15.63 8.77 41.00
CA LYS A 211 -16.67 9.13 42.00
C LYS A 211 -17.43 7.91 42.50
N THR A 212 -17.46 6.80 41.76
CA THR A 212 -18.18 5.59 42.18
C THR A 212 -17.44 4.83 43.31
N GLY A 213 -16.13 5.03 43.45
CA GLY A 213 -15.27 4.27 44.37
C GLY A 213 -15.12 2.77 43.98
N GLN A 214 -15.64 2.33 42.86
CA GLN A 214 -15.60 0.95 42.43
C GLN A 214 -14.27 0.59 41.73
N LYS A 215 -13.97 -0.71 41.71
CA LYS A 215 -12.84 -1.31 40.96
C LYS A 215 -13.32 -2.51 40.19
N ILE A 216 -12.72 -2.77 39.02
CA ILE A 216 -13.00 -3.97 38.21
C ILE A 216 -11.99 -5.08 38.54
N ILE A 217 -10.75 -4.72 38.89
CA ILE A 217 -9.64 -5.62 39.27
C ILE A 217 -9.00 -5.10 40.53
#